data_288b3ffbc67a534278b3ea1646153e16
#
_entry.id   288b3ffbc67a534278b3ea1646153e16
#
_cell.length_a   1.000
_cell.length_b   1.000
_cell.length_c   1.000
_cell.angle_alpha   90.00
_cell.angle_beta   90.00
_cell.angle_gamma   90.00
#
_symmetry.space_group_name_H-M   'P 1'
#
loop_
_entity.id
_entity.type
_entity.pdbx_description
1 polymer ?
#
loop_
_entity_poly.entity_id
_entity_poly.type
_entity_poly.pdbx_seq_one_letter_code
_entity_poly.pdbx_strand_id
1 'polypeptide(L)'
;MWDASQYEKFRGERTRPFFDLLSRIPDRSYQVIVDLGCGTGDLTDALAEHWPEARVIGVDHSEEMLKSAAERADPGRLDFVKDDIAAWKPAQPVDLIVANASFQWVADHESLLGRMAAALGPKGVLAVQMPANFESPSHVLLKETVAGKVPLRHDIVLPVGRYVAILQGLGLHVDAWETVYQHVLQGKDAVLEWVKGTALRPVLEALAGAEREEFLAAYATRLRAAYPETPSGTLFAFRRIFFVATRR
;
A
#
# COMPACT_ATOMS: atom_id res chain seq x y z
N MET A 1 -12.21 13.46 5.20
CA MET A 1 -12.43 13.52 3.73
C MET A 1 -11.08 13.27 3.07
N TRP A 2 -10.99 12.32 2.16
CA TRP A 2 -9.75 12.00 1.44
C TRP A 2 -9.43 13.14 0.46
N ASP A 3 -8.18 13.65 0.50
CA ASP A 3 -7.75 14.73 -0.40
C ASP A 3 -7.01 14.13 -1.60
N ALA A 4 -7.70 14.01 -2.72
CA ALA A 4 -7.18 13.48 -3.97
C ALA A 4 -5.99 14.31 -4.49
N SER A 5 -6.03 15.64 -4.33
CA SER A 5 -4.97 16.54 -4.81
C SER A 5 -3.64 16.33 -4.07
N GLN A 6 -3.70 16.03 -2.77
CA GLN A 6 -2.54 15.70 -1.96
C GLN A 6 -1.92 14.33 -2.37
N TYR A 7 -2.75 13.40 -2.85
CA TYR A 7 -2.28 12.10 -3.34
C TYR A 7 -1.61 12.21 -4.72
N GLU A 8 -2.19 13.00 -5.62
CA GLU A 8 -1.69 13.26 -6.98
C GLU A 8 -0.28 13.89 -6.99
N LYS A 9 0.03 14.75 -6.01
CA LYS A 9 1.32 15.45 -5.89
C LYS A 9 2.54 14.51 -5.90
N PHE A 10 2.36 13.24 -5.48
CA PHE A 10 3.42 12.24 -5.38
C PHE A 10 3.10 10.97 -6.18
N ARG A 11 2.35 11.11 -7.27
CA ARG A 11 1.88 9.96 -8.06
C ARG A 11 3.04 9.12 -8.59
N GLY A 12 4.08 9.75 -9.16
CA GLY A 12 5.24 9.05 -9.71
C GLY A 12 5.98 8.20 -8.68
N GLU A 13 6.25 8.76 -7.50
CA GLU A 13 6.94 8.08 -6.40
C GLU A 13 6.09 6.95 -5.78
N ARG A 14 4.77 7.05 -5.86
CA ARG A 14 3.85 6.04 -5.31
C ARG A 14 3.56 4.90 -6.28
N THR A 15 3.66 5.13 -7.58
CA THR A 15 3.42 4.10 -8.60
C THR A 15 4.66 3.24 -8.89
N ARG A 16 5.88 3.79 -8.77
CA ARG A 16 7.12 3.05 -9.00
C ARG A 16 7.19 1.70 -8.28
N PRO A 17 6.85 1.57 -6.96
CA PRO A 17 6.88 0.29 -6.28
C PRO A 17 5.93 -0.76 -6.87
N PHE A 18 4.83 -0.35 -7.46
CA PHE A 18 3.93 -1.27 -8.15
C PHE A 18 4.60 -1.89 -9.38
N PHE A 19 5.27 -1.08 -10.21
CA PHE A 19 5.97 -1.59 -11.39
C PHE A 19 7.19 -2.42 -11.02
N ASP A 20 7.89 -2.10 -9.91
CA ASP A 20 8.96 -2.92 -9.37
C ASP A 20 8.41 -4.29 -8.90
N LEU A 21 7.22 -4.34 -8.29
CA LEU A 21 6.52 -5.59 -7.95
C LEU A 21 6.11 -6.35 -9.21
N LEU A 22 5.49 -5.68 -10.17
CA LEU A 22 5.00 -6.25 -11.42
C LEU A 22 6.13 -6.96 -12.19
N SER A 23 7.32 -6.36 -12.23
CA SER A 23 8.49 -6.91 -12.91
C SER A 23 8.99 -8.26 -12.35
N ARG A 24 8.54 -8.64 -11.15
CA ARG A 24 8.91 -9.92 -10.49
C ARG A 24 7.79 -10.95 -10.53
N ILE A 25 6.61 -10.60 -11.01
CA ILE A 25 5.54 -11.56 -11.24
C ILE A 25 5.95 -12.44 -12.44
N PRO A 26 5.82 -13.78 -12.35
CA PRO A 26 6.18 -14.66 -13.46
C PRO A 26 5.48 -14.25 -14.76
N ASP A 27 6.26 -14.10 -15.83
CA ASP A 27 5.75 -13.76 -17.17
C ASP A 27 5.06 -14.98 -17.80
N ARG A 28 3.73 -14.98 -17.69
CA ARG A 28 2.84 -16.01 -18.26
C ARG A 28 1.43 -15.46 -18.38
N SER A 29 0.55 -16.17 -19.07
CA SER A 29 -0.88 -15.85 -19.08
C SER A 29 -1.56 -16.19 -17.75
N TYR A 30 -2.46 -15.32 -17.35
CA TYR A 30 -3.38 -15.48 -16.24
C TYR A 30 -4.82 -15.33 -16.77
N GLN A 31 -5.76 -16.12 -16.25
CA GLN A 31 -7.17 -16.04 -16.64
C GLN A 31 -7.93 -15.07 -15.71
N VAL A 32 -7.64 -15.14 -14.41
CA VAL A 32 -8.28 -14.28 -13.39
C VAL A 32 -7.23 -13.63 -12.53
N ILE A 33 -7.24 -12.30 -12.52
CA ILE A 33 -6.38 -11.44 -11.70
C ILE A 33 -7.25 -10.65 -10.73
N VAL A 34 -6.85 -10.59 -9.46
CA VAL A 34 -7.54 -9.76 -8.46
C VAL A 34 -6.56 -8.77 -7.86
N ASP A 35 -6.94 -7.49 -7.87
CA ASP A 35 -6.22 -6.39 -7.21
C ASP A 35 -6.92 -6.02 -5.91
N LEU A 36 -6.32 -6.38 -4.77
CA LEU A 36 -6.89 -6.15 -3.44
C LEU A 36 -6.46 -4.81 -2.86
N GLY A 37 -7.43 -3.90 -2.70
CA GLY A 37 -7.22 -2.51 -2.35
C GLY A 37 -6.89 -1.67 -3.58
N CYS A 38 -7.69 -1.84 -4.63
CA CYS A 38 -7.48 -1.22 -5.95
C CYS A 38 -7.57 0.32 -5.94
N GLY A 39 -8.16 0.93 -4.91
CA GLY A 39 -8.33 2.37 -4.83
C GLY A 39 -9.11 2.93 -6.03
N THR A 40 -8.53 3.92 -6.70
CA THR A 40 -9.10 4.59 -7.89
C THR A 40 -9.01 3.76 -9.18
N GLY A 41 -8.45 2.54 -9.11
CA GLY A 41 -8.37 1.62 -10.25
C GLY A 41 -7.24 1.90 -11.26
N ASP A 42 -6.42 2.93 -11.07
CA ASP A 42 -5.33 3.27 -12.02
C ASP A 42 -4.34 2.12 -12.21
N LEU A 43 -3.97 1.42 -11.14
CA LEU A 43 -3.02 0.32 -11.19
C LEU A 43 -3.71 -0.99 -11.60
N THR A 44 -5.00 -1.14 -11.31
CA THR A 44 -5.82 -2.25 -11.79
C THR A 44 -5.97 -2.20 -13.31
N ASP A 45 -6.15 -1.00 -13.86
CA ASP A 45 -6.18 -0.77 -15.31
C ASP A 45 -4.84 -1.15 -15.96
N ALA A 46 -3.71 -0.75 -15.35
CA ALA A 46 -2.38 -1.17 -15.80
C ALA A 46 -2.18 -2.71 -15.77
N LEU A 47 -2.80 -3.43 -14.81
CA LEU A 47 -2.81 -4.90 -14.84
C LEU A 47 -3.61 -5.44 -16.04
N ALA A 48 -4.76 -4.83 -16.34
CA ALA A 48 -5.58 -5.23 -17.46
C ALA A 48 -4.91 -4.94 -18.83
N GLU A 49 -4.15 -3.86 -18.91
CA GLU A 49 -3.33 -3.55 -20.09
C GLU A 49 -2.16 -4.54 -20.25
N HIS A 50 -1.51 -4.92 -19.14
CA HIS A 50 -0.37 -5.84 -19.14
C HIS A 50 -0.77 -7.28 -19.51
N TRP A 51 -1.96 -7.73 -19.07
CA TRP A 51 -2.54 -9.04 -19.41
C TRP A 51 -3.91 -8.88 -20.09
N PRO A 52 -3.93 -8.55 -21.39
CA PRO A 52 -5.15 -8.18 -22.10
C PRO A 52 -6.18 -9.32 -22.21
N GLU A 53 -5.74 -10.57 -22.09
CA GLU A 53 -6.61 -11.76 -22.12
C GLU A 53 -7.16 -12.15 -20.74
N ALA A 54 -6.69 -11.49 -19.67
CA ALA A 54 -7.14 -11.78 -18.31
C ALA A 54 -8.43 -11.01 -17.98
N ARG A 55 -9.28 -11.64 -17.18
CA ARG A 55 -10.29 -10.91 -16.42
C ARG A 55 -9.65 -10.33 -15.17
N VAL A 56 -9.67 -9.02 -15.01
CA VAL A 56 -9.11 -8.31 -13.87
C VAL A 56 -10.24 -7.77 -12.99
N ILE A 57 -10.15 -8.01 -11.68
CA ILE A 57 -11.15 -7.59 -10.70
C ILE A 57 -10.45 -6.73 -9.64
N GLY A 58 -10.77 -5.44 -9.61
CA GLY A 58 -10.38 -4.54 -8.54
C GLY A 58 -11.34 -4.65 -7.35
N VAL A 59 -10.79 -4.81 -6.16
CA VAL A 59 -11.55 -4.90 -4.91
C VAL A 59 -11.14 -3.77 -3.98
N ASP A 60 -12.09 -2.97 -3.49
CA ASP A 60 -11.86 -1.96 -2.46
C ASP A 60 -13.09 -1.83 -1.54
N HIS A 61 -12.89 -1.39 -0.30
CA HIS A 61 -13.98 -1.15 0.64
C HIS A 61 -14.59 0.25 0.52
N SER A 62 -13.88 1.19 -0.11
CA SER A 62 -14.26 2.60 -0.23
C SER A 62 -15.14 2.84 -1.45
N GLU A 63 -16.41 3.21 -1.22
CA GLU A 63 -17.32 3.61 -2.29
C GLU A 63 -16.82 4.83 -3.09
N GLU A 64 -16.13 5.75 -2.43
CA GLU A 64 -15.57 6.95 -3.08
C GLU A 64 -14.49 6.57 -4.08
N MET A 65 -13.58 5.65 -3.69
CA MET A 65 -12.55 5.11 -4.58
C MET A 65 -13.16 4.37 -5.76
N LEU A 66 -14.13 3.50 -5.48
CA LEU A 66 -14.78 2.69 -6.52
C LEU A 66 -15.61 3.53 -7.50
N LYS A 67 -16.14 4.70 -7.11
CA LYS A 67 -16.76 5.63 -8.05
C LYS A 67 -15.77 6.12 -9.12
N SER A 68 -14.54 6.45 -8.72
CA SER A 68 -13.50 6.84 -9.67
C SER A 68 -13.01 5.64 -10.50
N ALA A 69 -12.89 4.46 -9.87
CA ALA A 69 -12.49 3.24 -10.55
C ALA A 69 -13.49 2.81 -11.63
N ALA A 70 -14.79 3.02 -11.39
CA ALA A 70 -15.85 2.66 -12.35
C ALA A 70 -15.74 3.35 -13.72
N GLU A 71 -15.07 4.49 -13.80
CA GLU A 71 -14.79 5.18 -15.08
C GLU A 71 -13.87 4.38 -16.01
N ARG A 72 -13.11 3.40 -15.45
CA ARG A 72 -12.19 2.51 -16.19
C ARG A 72 -12.78 1.14 -16.47
N ALA A 73 -14.00 0.87 -15.97
CA ALA A 73 -14.58 -0.46 -16.09
C ALA A 73 -14.79 -0.84 -17.56
N ASP A 74 -14.43 -2.08 -17.88
CA ASP A 74 -14.71 -2.75 -19.14
C ASP A 74 -15.40 -4.08 -18.81
N PRO A 75 -16.75 -4.12 -18.86
CA PRO A 75 -17.53 -5.23 -18.34
C PRO A 75 -17.10 -6.60 -18.85
N GLY A 76 -16.78 -7.50 -17.92
CA GLY A 76 -16.29 -8.86 -18.21
C GLY A 76 -14.77 -8.97 -18.36
N ARG A 77 -14.05 -7.87 -18.59
CA ARG A 77 -12.58 -7.80 -18.65
C ARG A 77 -12.00 -7.07 -17.45
N LEU A 78 -12.55 -5.92 -17.09
CA LEU A 78 -12.12 -5.10 -15.95
C LEU A 78 -13.35 -4.69 -15.11
N ASP A 79 -13.51 -5.36 -13.99
CA ASP A 79 -14.62 -5.15 -13.06
C ASP A 79 -14.12 -4.58 -11.73
N PHE A 80 -14.95 -3.81 -11.03
CA PHE A 80 -14.67 -3.28 -9.70
C PHE A 80 -15.76 -3.70 -8.72
N VAL A 81 -15.35 -4.21 -7.54
CA VAL A 81 -16.25 -4.79 -6.55
C VAL A 81 -15.97 -4.19 -5.17
N LYS A 82 -17.04 -3.81 -4.46
CA LYS A 82 -16.93 -3.41 -3.08
C LYS A 82 -16.86 -4.62 -2.16
N ASP A 83 -15.71 -4.79 -1.48
CA ASP A 83 -15.53 -5.81 -0.46
C ASP A 83 -14.40 -5.41 0.50
N ASP A 84 -14.33 -6.05 1.67
CA ASP A 84 -13.27 -5.84 2.65
C ASP A 84 -12.19 -6.91 2.49
N ILE A 85 -10.95 -6.48 2.26
CA ILE A 85 -9.77 -7.37 2.15
C ILE A 85 -9.68 -8.34 3.35
N ALA A 86 -10.04 -7.85 4.54
CA ALA A 86 -10.00 -8.66 5.76
C ALA A 86 -10.99 -9.85 5.75
N ALA A 87 -12.05 -9.77 4.96
CA ALA A 87 -13.09 -10.78 4.85
C ALA A 87 -13.17 -11.42 3.44
N TRP A 88 -12.50 -10.81 2.45
CA TRP A 88 -12.61 -11.19 1.05
C TRP A 88 -12.32 -12.67 0.79
N LYS A 89 -13.18 -13.27 -0.02
CA LYS A 89 -13.07 -14.66 -0.51
C LYS A 89 -13.55 -14.70 -1.96
N PRO A 90 -12.76 -15.24 -2.90
CA PRO A 90 -13.21 -15.38 -4.28
C PRO A 90 -14.22 -16.54 -4.40
N ALA A 91 -15.15 -16.42 -5.36
CA ALA A 91 -16.08 -17.49 -5.71
C ALA A 91 -15.40 -18.70 -6.38
N GLN A 92 -14.26 -18.47 -7.02
CA GLN A 92 -13.45 -19.48 -7.72
C GLN A 92 -11.96 -19.23 -7.43
N PRO A 93 -11.09 -20.25 -7.55
CA PRO A 93 -9.66 -20.04 -7.44
C PRO A 93 -9.13 -18.98 -8.41
N VAL A 94 -8.15 -18.20 -7.97
CA VAL A 94 -7.56 -17.06 -8.70
C VAL A 94 -6.16 -17.40 -9.14
N ASP A 95 -5.75 -16.93 -10.33
CA ASP A 95 -4.41 -17.19 -10.84
C ASP A 95 -3.37 -16.19 -10.33
N LEU A 96 -3.78 -14.93 -10.14
CA LEU A 96 -2.92 -13.88 -9.60
C LEU A 96 -3.70 -12.98 -8.64
N ILE A 97 -3.19 -12.86 -7.44
CA ILE A 97 -3.63 -11.84 -6.47
C ILE A 97 -2.52 -10.80 -6.35
N VAL A 98 -2.85 -9.54 -6.59
CA VAL A 98 -1.99 -8.38 -6.38
C VAL A 98 -2.51 -7.58 -5.20
N ALA A 99 -1.63 -7.07 -4.36
CA ALA A 99 -1.97 -6.14 -3.29
C ALA A 99 -0.88 -5.08 -3.17
N ASN A 100 -1.17 -3.88 -3.63
CA ASN A 100 -0.21 -2.78 -3.62
C ASN A 100 -0.61 -1.72 -2.58
N ALA A 101 0.17 -1.56 -1.53
CA ALA A 101 -0.05 -0.61 -0.44
C ALA A 101 -1.46 -0.72 0.19
N SER A 102 -1.93 -1.95 0.39
CA SER A 102 -3.26 -2.24 0.96
C SER A 102 -3.20 -3.14 2.21
N PHE A 103 -2.34 -4.16 2.25
CA PHE A 103 -2.28 -5.10 3.37
C PHE A 103 -1.90 -4.46 4.71
N GLN A 104 -1.11 -3.37 4.72
CA GLN A 104 -0.78 -2.64 5.96
C GLN A 104 -2.01 -2.11 6.72
N TRP A 105 -3.20 -2.15 6.12
CA TRP A 105 -4.44 -1.73 6.77
C TRP A 105 -5.18 -2.88 7.47
N VAL A 106 -4.76 -4.13 7.24
CA VAL A 106 -5.36 -5.34 7.85
C VAL A 106 -4.58 -5.73 9.10
N ALA A 107 -5.27 -5.98 10.21
CA ALA A 107 -4.61 -6.20 11.51
C ALA A 107 -3.89 -7.54 11.62
N ASP A 108 -4.46 -8.63 11.08
CA ASP A 108 -3.95 -10.00 11.21
C ASP A 108 -3.41 -10.50 9.86
N HIS A 109 -2.11 -10.28 9.63
CA HIS A 109 -1.44 -10.71 8.41
C HIS A 109 -1.31 -12.23 8.31
N GLU A 110 -1.21 -12.96 9.41
CA GLU A 110 -1.07 -14.42 9.37
C GLU A 110 -2.35 -15.08 8.85
N SER A 111 -3.50 -14.71 9.42
CA SER A 111 -4.81 -15.16 8.91
C SER A 111 -5.08 -14.66 7.49
N LEU A 112 -4.70 -13.42 7.17
CA LEU A 112 -4.86 -12.86 5.83
C LEU A 112 -4.10 -13.69 4.79
N LEU A 113 -2.81 -13.98 5.03
CA LEU A 113 -1.98 -14.76 4.12
C LEU A 113 -2.49 -16.19 3.96
N GLY A 114 -3.00 -16.80 5.05
CA GLY A 114 -3.66 -18.10 5.00
C GLY A 114 -4.86 -18.11 4.04
N ARG A 115 -5.71 -17.07 4.11
CA ARG A 115 -6.86 -16.92 3.20
C ARG A 115 -6.42 -16.68 1.76
N MET A 116 -5.42 -15.80 1.54
CA MET A 116 -4.90 -15.54 0.20
C MET A 116 -4.28 -16.79 -0.41
N ALA A 117 -3.49 -17.53 0.36
CA ALA A 117 -2.95 -18.80 -0.10
C ALA A 117 -4.07 -19.78 -0.48
N ALA A 118 -5.13 -19.91 0.33
CA ALA A 118 -6.27 -20.80 0.03
C ALA A 118 -7.05 -20.36 -1.23
N ALA A 119 -7.08 -19.07 -1.54
CA ALA A 119 -7.75 -18.51 -2.71
C ALA A 119 -7.02 -18.77 -4.04
N LEU A 120 -5.71 -19.07 -3.99
CA LEU A 120 -4.92 -19.31 -5.20
C LEU A 120 -5.27 -20.66 -5.84
N GLY A 121 -5.41 -20.66 -7.16
CA GLY A 121 -5.49 -21.85 -7.99
C GLY A 121 -4.15 -22.59 -8.12
N PRO A 122 -4.10 -23.68 -8.89
CA PRO A 122 -2.84 -24.36 -9.24
C PRO A 122 -1.88 -23.39 -9.93
N LYS A 123 -0.62 -23.37 -9.48
CA LYS A 123 0.40 -22.39 -9.92
C LYS A 123 0.03 -20.92 -9.64
N GLY A 124 -1.01 -20.64 -8.85
CA GLY A 124 -1.44 -19.29 -8.51
C GLY A 124 -0.35 -18.46 -7.84
N VAL A 125 -0.37 -17.15 -8.01
CA VAL A 125 0.62 -16.20 -7.53
C VAL A 125 -0.03 -15.18 -6.60
N LEU A 126 0.62 -14.90 -5.47
CA LEU A 126 0.32 -13.79 -4.58
C LEU A 126 1.50 -12.80 -4.65
N ALA A 127 1.24 -11.59 -5.14
CA ALA A 127 2.21 -10.52 -5.27
C ALA A 127 1.82 -9.34 -4.38
N VAL A 128 2.65 -9.00 -3.41
CA VAL A 128 2.33 -7.98 -2.41
C VAL A 128 3.46 -6.98 -2.25
N GLN A 129 3.10 -5.72 -2.17
CA GLN A 129 3.96 -4.62 -1.78
C GLN A 129 3.30 -3.80 -0.68
N MET A 130 4.06 -3.39 0.32
CA MET A 130 3.56 -2.51 1.38
C MET A 130 4.65 -1.61 1.96
N PRO A 131 4.30 -0.40 2.47
CA PRO A 131 5.24 0.45 3.20
C PRO A 131 5.67 -0.21 4.51
N ALA A 132 6.94 0.02 4.89
CA ALA A 132 7.55 -0.51 6.11
C ALA A 132 8.39 0.56 6.83
N ASN A 133 7.82 1.77 6.99
CA ASN A 133 8.52 2.94 7.53
C ASN A 133 8.24 3.22 9.01
N PHE A 134 7.67 2.28 9.74
CA PHE A 134 7.21 2.53 11.11
C PHE A 134 8.35 2.89 12.08
N GLU A 135 9.59 2.51 11.76
CA GLU A 135 10.80 2.87 12.50
C GLU A 135 11.54 4.09 11.94
N SER A 136 11.04 4.70 10.86
CA SER A 136 11.66 5.90 10.29
C SER A 136 11.48 7.10 11.21
N PRO A 137 12.40 8.10 11.18
CA PRO A 137 12.27 9.28 12.01
C PRO A 137 10.90 9.97 11.91
N SER A 138 10.29 10.01 10.73
CA SER A 138 8.95 10.59 10.55
C SER A 138 7.88 9.90 11.40
N HIS A 139 7.88 8.57 11.47
CA HIS A 139 6.90 7.83 12.27
C HIS A 139 7.22 7.84 13.77
N VAL A 140 8.50 7.74 14.14
CA VAL A 140 8.94 7.84 15.53
C VAL A 140 8.58 9.21 16.11
N LEU A 141 8.91 10.29 15.40
CA LEU A 141 8.59 11.65 15.79
C LEU A 141 7.09 11.93 15.84
N LEU A 142 6.30 11.32 14.94
CA LEU A 142 4.84 11.38 14.99
C LEU A 142 4.31 10.79 16.29
N LYS A 143 4.73 9.56 16.62
CA LYS A 143 4.34 8.86 17.84
C LYS A 143 4.69 9.66 19.10
N GLU A 144 5.90 10.18 19.17
CA GLU A 144 6.35 11.00 20.29
C GLU A 144 5.60 12.34 20.41
N THR A 145 5.29 12.99 19.27
CA THR A 145 4.58 14.28 19.29
C THR A 145 3.11 14.12 19.66
N VAL A 146 2.47 13.02 19.24
CA VAL A 146 1.10 12.68 19.66
C VAL A 146 1.04 12.36 21.17
N ALA A 147 2.13 11.86 21.76
CA ALA A 147 2.23 11.54 23.19
C ALA A 147 1.05 10.71 23.74
N GLY A 148 0.52 9.78 22.94
CA GLY A 148 -0.60 8.91 23.34
C GLY A 148 -2.00 9.54 23.27
N LYS A 149 -2.13 10.83 22.92
CA LYS A 149 -3.44 11.51 22.80
C LYS A 149 -4.32 10.95 21.68
N VAL A 150 -3.70 10.40 20.63
CA VAL A 150 -4.41 9.81 19.50
C VAL A 150 -3.87 8.40 19.28
N PRO A 151 -4.73 7.38 19.16
CA PRO A 151 -4.28 6.03 18.84
C PRO A 151 -3.72 6.00 17.42
N LEU A 152 -2.46 5.66 17.30
CA LEU A 152 -1.81 5.41 16.02
C LEU A 152 -1.76 3.91 15.76
N ARG A 153 -1.94 3.51 14.50
CA ARG A 153 -1.72 2.12 14.10
C ARG A 153 -0.22 1.84 14.07
N HIS A 154 0.23 0.86 14.81
CA HIS A 154 1.63 0.44 14.90
C HIS A 154 1.76 -1.06 14.70
N ASP A 155 2.92 -1.48 14.20
CA ASP A 155 3.45 -2.85 14.23
C ASP A 155 2.59 -3.92 13.52
N ILE A 156 1.76 -3.51 12.55
CA ILE A 156 0.97 -4.46 11.75
C ILE A 156 1.85 -5.12 10.68
N VAL A 157 2.79 -4.36 10.10
CA VAL A 157 3.69 -4.87 9.06
C VAL A 157 4.85 -5.60 9.73
N LEU A 158 4.93 -6.90 9.45
CA LEU A 158 5.96 -7.79 10.00
C LEU A 158 7.30 -7.60 9.27
N PRO A 159 8.42 -7.98 9.88
CA PRO A 159 9.69 -8.11 9.15
C PRO A 159 9.57 -9.06 7.97
N VAL A 160 10.28 -8.79 6.86
CA VAL A 160 10.19 -9.58 5.61
C VAL A 160 10.40 -11.08 5.83
N GLY A 161 11.34 -11.47 6.70
CA GLY A 161 11.60 -12.87 7.02
C GLY A 161 10.40 -13.60 7.66
N ARG A 162 9.51 -12.89 8.38
CA ARG A 162 8.28 -13.48 8.92
C ARG A 162 7.29 -13.80 7.82
N TYR A 163 7.15 -12.94 6.81
CA TYR A 163 6.32 -13.23 5.64
C TYR A 163 6.82 -14.45 4.90
N VAL A 164 8.14 -14.56 4.70
CA VAL A 164 8.76 -15.75 4.08
C VAL A 164 8.42 -17.01 4.86
N ALA A 165 8.60 -17.02 6.19
CA ALA A 165 8.33 -18.18 7.02
C ALA A 165 6.85 -18.60 6.98
N ILE A 166 5.91 -17.63 7.06
CA ILE A 166 4.47 -17.89 7.01
C ILE A 166 4.09 -18.50 5.65
N LEU A 167 4.51 -17.87 4.55
CA LEU A 167 4.15 -18.29 3.19
C LEU A 167 4.77 -19.66 2.83
N GLN A 168 6.00 -19.93 3.25
CA GLN A 168 6.62 -21.25 3.09
C GLN A 168 5.90 -22.32 3.91
N GLY A 169 5.46 -21.99 5.13
CA GLY A 169 4.62 -22.85 5.96
C GLY A 169 3.26 -23.18 5.32
N LEU A 170 2.75 -22.30 4.44
CA LEU A 170 1.55 -22.52 3.62
C LEU A 170 1.83 -23.27 2.30
N GLY A 171 3.06 -23.75 2.08
CA GLY A 171 3.45 -24.54 0.90
C GLY A 171 3.74 -23.71 -0.35
N LEU A 172 3.98 -22.41 -0.22
CA LEU A 172 4.32 -21.53 -1.34
C LEU A 172 5.83 -21.39 -1.51
N HIS A 173 6.30 -21.25 -2.75
CA HIS A 173 7.64 -20.77 -3.06
C HIS A 173 7.64 -19.24 -3.00
N VAL A 174 8.62 -18.63 -2.33
CA VAL A 174 8.61 -17.19 -2.02
C VAL A 174 9.89 -16.52 -2.53
N ASP A 175 9.74 -15.49 -3.33
CA ASP A 175 10.74 -14.44 -3.59
C ASP A 175 10.33 -13.21 -2.78
N ALA A 176 11.18 -12.74 -1.86
CA ALA A 176 10.87 -11.60 -1.01
C ALA A 176 12.07 -10.68 -0.86
N TRP A 177 11.82 -9.37 -0.87
CA TRP A 177 12.88 -8.37 -0.76
C TRP A 177 12.38 -7.07 -0.11
N GLU A 178 13.33 -6.21 0.20
CA GLU A 178 13.07 -4.85 0.65
C GLU A 178 13.73 -3.85 -0.30
N THR A 179 13.08 -2.71 -0.50
CA THR A 179 13.64 -1.59 -1.25
C THR A 179 13.53 -0.32 -0.43
N VAL A 180 14.60 0.45 -0.35
CA VAL A 180 14.59 1.80 0.21
C VAL A 180 14.64 2.80 -0.94
N TYR A 181 13.51 3.44 -1.21
CA TYR A 181 13.43 4.51 -2.21
C TYR A 181 13.95 5.80 -1.60
N GLN A 182 14.91 6.42 -2.26
CA GLN A 182 15.42 7.74 -1.87
C GLN A 182 14.65 8.80 -2.66
N HIS A 183 13.62 9.38 -2.04
CA HIS A 183 12.87 10.48 -2.64
C HIS A 183 13.57 11.82 -2.37
N VAL A 184 13.62 12.70 -3.35
CA VAL A 184 14.06 14.09 -3.20
C VAL A 184 12.82 14.97 -3.30
N LEU A 185 12.19 15.20 -2.16
CA LEU A 185 10.93 15.91 -2.07
C LEU A 185 11.14 17.41 -2.23
N GLN A 186 10.26 18.07 -2.98
CA GLN A 186 10.34 19.51 -3.27
C GLN A 186 9.38 20.30 -2.40
N GLY A 187 9.79 21.53 -2.08
CA GLY A 187 8.97 22.51 -1.37
C GLY A 187 9.14 22.50 0.14
N LYS A 188 8.59 23.54 0.76
CA LYS A 188 8.64 23.73 2.21
C LYS A 188 7.92 22.62 2.94
N ASP A 189 8.53 22.12 4.01
CA ASP A 189 7.96 21.06 4.87
C ASP A 189 7.57 19.80 4.08
N ALA A 190 8.34 19.43 3.06
CA ALA A 190 8.00 18.41 2.09
C ALA A 190 7.68 17.03 2.71
N VAL A 191 8.40 16.66 3.80
CA VAL A 191 8.11 15.40 4.52
C VAL A 191 6.77 15.50 5.28
N LEU A 192 6.45 16.66 5.89
CA LEU A 192 5.15 16.87 6.51
C LEU A 192 4.02 16.73 5.48
N GLU A 193 4.19 17.34 4.32
CA GLU A 193 3.23 17.25 3.21
C GLU A 193 3.05 15.80 2.74
N TRP A 194 4.13 15.03 2.64
CA TRP A 194 4.05 13.61 2.31
C TRP A 194 3.20 12.82 3.32
N VAL A 195 3.48 12.97 4.62
CA VAL A 195 2.83 12.17 5.67
C VAL A 195 1.38 12.60 5.95
N LYS A 196 0.98 13.82 5.58
CA LYS A 196 -0.42 14.27 5.67
C LYS A 196 -1.38 13.36 4.92
N GLY A 197 -0.98 12.88 3.76
CA GLY A 197 -1.78 11.96 2.94
C GLY A 197 -1.79 10.50 3.44
N THR A 198 -1.05 10.17 4.50
CA THR A 198 -0.85 8.79 4.97
C THR A 198 -0.89 8.68 6.50
N ALA A 199 0.27 8.58 7.15
CA ALA A 199 0.40 8.31 8.59
C ALA A 199 -0.22 9.38 9.49
N LEU A 200 -0.32 10.63 9.03
CA LEU A 200 -0.84 11.75 9.83
C LEU A 200 -2.38 11.83 9.83
N ARG A 201 -3.06 11.13 8.92
CA ARG A 201 -4.53 11.19 8.79
C ARG A 201 -5.29 10.96 10.10
N PRO A 202 -5.02 9.91 10.90
CA PRO A 202 -5.73 9.68 12.15
C PRO A 202 -5.64 10.86 13.13
N VAL A 203 -4.47 11.53 13.13
CA VAL A 203 -4.24 12.71 13.98
C VAL A 203 -5.01 13.92 13.49
N LEU A 204 -5.02 14.16 12.17
CA LEU A 204 -5.76 15.25 11.57
C LEU A 204 -7.29 15.10 11.71
N GLU A 205 -7.79 13.88 11.80
CA GLU A 205 -9.20 13.58 12.04
C GLU A 205 -9.56 13.75 13.51
N ALA A 206 -8.65 13.44 14.43
CA ALA A 206 -8.89 13.51 15.88
C ALA A 206 -8.71 14.92 16.46
N LEU A 207 -7.75 15.70 15.94
CA LEU A 207 -7.45 17.04 16.45
C LEU A 207 -8.17 18.13 15.64
N ALA A 208 -8.57 19.24 16.29
CA ALA A 208 -9.23 20.38 15.65
C ALA A 208 -8.72 21.72 16.18
N GLY A 209 -8.97 22.79 15.42
CA GLY A 209 -8.65 24.18 15.83
C GLY A 209 -7.19 24.37 16.26
N ALA A 210 -7.00 25.10 17.36
CA ALA A 210 -5.70 25.44 17.91
C ALA A 210 -4.83 24.21 18.25
N GLU A 211 -5.44 23.15 18.77
CA GLU A 211 -4.69 21.93 19.12
C GLU A 211 -4.06 21.26 17.89
N ARG A 212 -4.77 21.23 16.76
CA ARG A 212 -4.24 20.76 15.49
C ARG A 212 -3.08 21.64 15.00
N GLU A 213 -3.22 22.95 15.09
CA GLU A 213 -2.19 23.91 14.64
C GLU A 213 -0.91 23.77 15.49
N GLU A 214 -1.04 23.70 16.81
CA GLU A 214 0.09 23.48 17.73
C GLU A 214 0.80 22.17 17.44
N PHE A 215 0.03 21.08 17.28
CA PHE A 215 0.58 19.78 16.92
C PHE A 215 1.36 19.84 15.60
N LEU A 216 0.76 20.41 14.55
CA LEU A 216 1.41 20.51 13.24
C LEU A 216 2.69 21.35 13.29
N ALA A 217 2.71 22.46 14.04
CA ALA A 217 3.88 23.31 14.21
C ALA A 217 5.02 22.57 14.95
N ALA A 218 4.69 21.88 16.04
CA ALA A 218 5.64 21.08 16.82
C ALA A 218 6.23 19.94 15.98
N TYR A 219 5.37 19.18 15.28
CA TYR A 219 5.79 18.06 14.45
C TYR A 219 6.61 18.51 13.24
N ALA A 220 6.22 19.61 12.56
CA ALA A 220 7.00 20.20 11.47
C ALA A 220 8.41 20.60 11.89
N THR A 221 8.55 21.21 13.09
CA THR A 221 9.86 21.61 13.63
C THR A 221 10.77 20.38 13.82
N ARG A 222 10.23 19.30 14.35
CA ARG A 222 10.98 18.06 14.56
C ARG A 222 11.35 17.39 13.23
N LEU A 223 10.44 17.40 12.24
CA LEU A 223 10.71 16.86 10.91
C LEU A 223 11.81 17.62 10.20
N ARG A 224 11.84 18.98 10.25
CA ARG A 224 12.93 19.78 9.67
C ARG A 224 14.28 19.45 10.26
N ALA A 225 14.34 19.17 11.57
CA ALA A 225 15.58 18.75 12.23
C ALA A 225 16.04 17.35 11.77
N ALA A 226 15.11 16.41 11.58
CA ALA A 226 15.40 15.05 11.15
C ALA A 226 15.66 14.92 9.63
N TYR A 227 15.07 15.81 8.83
CA TYR A 227 15.15 15.83 7.37
C TYR A 227 15.52 17.24 6.90
N PRO A 228 16.79 17.64 7.01
CA PRO A 228 17.22 18.97 6.60
C PRO A 228 17.05 19.16 5.09
N GLU A 229 16.58 20.34 4.72
CA GLU A 229 16.47 20.76 3.33
C GLU A 229 17.86 21.02 2.73
N THR A 230 18.06 20.58 1.50
CA THR A 230 19.27 20.82 0.69
C THR A 230 18.90 21.65 -0.54
N PRO A 231 19.89 22.20 -1.28
CA PRO A 231 19.61 22.90 -2.53
C PRO A 231 18.85 22.06 -3.58
N SER A 232 18.94 20.72 -3.48
CA SER A 232 18.24 19.80 -4.38
C SER A 232 16.86 19.39 -3.87
N GLY A 233 16.48 19.76 -2.64
CA GLY A 233 15.25 19.34 -1.96
C GLY A 233 15.52 18.57 -0.68
N THR A 234 14.49 17.99 -0.10
CA THR A 234 14.58 17.20 1.14
C THR A 234 14.68 15.71 0.84
N LEU A 235 15.80 15.09 1.26
CA LEU A 235 15.97 13.63 1.09
C LEU A 235 15.07 12.89 2.06
N PHE A 236 14.26 11.97 1.52
CA PHE A 236 13.32 11.16 2.28
C PHE A 236 13.44 9.69 1.90
N ALA A 237 14.07 8.91 2.76
CA ALA A 237 14.18 7.45 2.60
C ALA A 237 12.85 6.78 2.94
N PHE A 238 12.33 5.99 2.00
CA PHE A 238 11.05 5.30 2.16
C PHE A 238 11.20 3.80 1.92
N ARG A 239 11.20 3.00 3.00
CA ARG A 239 11.33 1.54 2.95
C ARG A 239 10.01 0.88 2.60
N ARG A 240 10.08 -0.12 1.73
CA ARG A 240 8.97 -0.97 1.35
C ARG A 240 9.37 -2.45 1.37
N ILE A 241 8.43 -3.30 1.73
CA ILE A 241 8.54 -4.76 1.69
C ILE A 241 7.79 -5.26 0.47
N PHE A 242 8.35 -6.27 -0.16
CA PHE A 242 7.82 -6.95 -1.33
C PHE A 242 7.90 -8.46 -1.14
N PHE A 243 6.92 -9.16 -1.66
CA PHE A 243 7.04 -10.59 -1.88
C PHE A 243 6.17 -11.05 -3.04
N VAL A 244 6.68 -12.05 -3.76
CA VAL A 244 5.96 -12.82 -4.77
C VAL A 244 5.98 -14.27 -4.32
N ALA A 245 4.81 -14.82 -4.02
CA ALA A 245 4.65 -16.18 -3.53
C ALA A 245 3.85 -17.01 -4.54
N THR A 246 4.40 -18.15 -4.96
CA THR A 246 3.82 -18.99 -6.02
C THR A 246 3.45 -20.37 -5.46
N ARG A 247 2.24 -20.82 -5.75
CA ARG A 247 1.81 -22.20 -5.48
C ARG A 247 2.50 -23.15 -6.49
N ARG A 248 3.06 -24.23 -5.99
CA ARG A 248 3.67 -25.28 -6.84
C ARG A 248 2.59 -26.16 -7.48
#